data_48b1ffd9ea839405ccbb411ee06d80af
#
_entry.id   48b1ffd9ea839405ccbb411ee06d80af
#
_cell.length_a   1.000
_cell.length_b   1.000
_cell.length_c   1.000
_cell.angle_alpha   90.00
_cell.angle_beta   90.00
_cell.angle_gamma   90.00
#
_symmetry.space_group_name_H-M   'P 1'
#
loop_
_entity.id
_entity.type
_entity.pdbx_description
1 polymer ?
#
loop_
_entity_poly.entity_id
_entity_poly.type
_entity_poly.pdbx_seq_one_letter_code
_entity_poly.pdbx_strand_id
1 'polypeptide(L)'
;MDTEKTISVVYIAYIPMGFDLFERFINSYTGHTAGIEHQLIIVFKGSNGDLSKLAQFRDLLNDKKIEFQEYIFEKGLDIDTYIYVAKQVTTAFFFFLNSSSIILANDWLKKFHQKISEVNVAVIASTASYQSYYSTVFSNNTFKWQQELGFSHNYKKYKLFIKTIFYWRFLFKPFPNPHFRTNAFLIKRELFLKINYRPVINKFTAYLFESGRNSIYCQLKQQGYKILLIDKFGKSFEYSDWPKTNTFWMNQQENLIFADNQTLLFTNSTPAEKKKLTRLAWGTHE
;
A
#
# COMPACT_ATOMS: atom_id res chain seq x y z
N MET A 1 34.37 9.52 5.31
CA MET A 1 33.14 10.34 5.26
C MET A 1 32.01 9.36 5.02
N ASP A 2 31.24 9.02 6.05
CA ASP A 2 30.02 8.24 5.87
C ASP A 2 29.07 9.07 5.02
N THR A 3 28.84 8.64 3.78
CA THR A 3 27.82 9.24 2.93
C THR A 3 26.49 8.95 3.63
N GLU A 4 25.89 9.99 4.21
CA GLU A 4 24.60 9.90 4.88
C GLU A 4 23.60 9.25 3.91
N LYS A 5 23.15 8.03 4.25
CA LYS A 5 22.22 7.29 3.39
C LYS A 5 20.93 8.10 3.26
N THR A 6 20.63 8.56 2.07
CA THR A 6 19.51 9.49 1.83
C THR A 6 18.15 8.79 1.79
N ILE A 7 18.12 7.45 1.69
CA ILE A 7 16.92 6.63 1.57
C ILE A 7 16.87 5.59 2.68
N SER A 8 15.72 5.50 3.38
CA SER A 8 15.38 4.38 4.26
C SER A 8 14.36 3.48 3.58
N VAL A 9 14.68 2.21 3.45
CA VAL A 9 13.74 1.15 3.08
C VAL A 9 13.20 0.55 4.37
N VAL A 10 11.91 0.70 4.60
CA VAL A 10 11.22 0.26 5.82
C VAL A 10 10.34 -0.93 5.50
N TYR A 11 10.63 -2.08 6.11
CA TYR A 11 9.82 -3.28 6.00
C TYR A 11 9.19 -3.63 7.35
N ILE A 12 7.90 -3.95 7.34
CA ILE A 12 7.18 -4.40 8.54
C ILE A 12 7.23 -5.92 8.61
N ALA A 13 7.91 -6.45 9.61
CA ALA A 13 7.88 -7.87 9.94
C ALA A 13 6.75 -8.13 10.97
N TYR A 14 5.54 -8.43 10.48
CA TYR A 14 4.40 -8.73 11.35
C TYR A 14 4.43 -10.20 11.78
N ILE A 15 4.89 -10.44 13.00
CA ILE A 15 5.17 -11.77 13.56
C ILE A 15 3.99 -12.75 13.44
N PRO A 16 2.72 -12.34 13.71
CA PRO A 16 1.58 -13.27 13.60
C PRO A 16 1.29 -13.78 12.17
N MET A 17 1.87 -13.15 11.13
CA MET A 17 1.74 -13.64 9.74
C MET A 17 2.70 -14.78 9.40
N GLY A 18 3.59 -15.13 10.33
CA GLY A 18 4.54 -16.22 10.19
C GLY A 18 5.89 -15.82 9.60
N PHE A 19 6.86 -16.69 9.82
CA PHE A 19 8.25 -16.51 9.38
C PHE A 19 8.39 -16.59 7.85
N ASP A 20 7.61 -17.43 7.17
CA ASP A 20 7.71 -17.68 5.72
C ASP A 20 7.53 -16.41 4.87
N LEU A 21 6.70 -15.45 5.32
CA LEU A 21 6.53 -14.18 4.59
C LEU A 21 7.79 -13.33 4.70
N PHE A 22 8.38 -13.28 5.89
CA PHE A 22 9.62 -12.58 6.11
C PHE A 22 10.77 -13.20 5.31
N GLU A 23 10.91 -14.52 5.35
CA GLU A 23 11.91 -15.24 4.59
C GLU A 23 11.77 -14.98 3.08
N ARG A 24 10.55 -14.99 2.55
CA ARG A 24 10.28 -14.64 1.14
C ARG A 24 10.71 -13.21 0.81
N PHE A 25 10.41 -12.25 1.70
CA PHE A 25 10.89 -10.88 1.52
C PHE A 25 12.42 -10.84 1.49
N ILE A 26 13.10 -11.40 2.49
CA ILE A 26 14.57 -11.40 2.58
C ILE A 26 15.22 -12.08 1.37
N ASN A 27 14.69 -13.22 0.93
CA ASN A 27 15.18 -13.90 -0.27
C ASN A 27 14.99 -13.04 -1.53
N SER A 28 13.87 -12.33 -1.66
CA SER A 28 13.65 -11.42 -2.78
C SER A 28 14.52 -10.15 -2.68
N TYR A 29 14.76 -9.64 -1.48
CA TYR A 29 15.62 -8.48 -1.23
C TYR A 29 17.09 -8.76 -1.58
N THR A 30 17.60 -9.95 -1.23
CA THR A 30 18.95 -10.37 -1.58
C THR A 30 19.08 -10.82 -3.03
N GLY A 31 17.98 -11.32 -3.62
CA GLY A 31 17.94 -11.81 -5.01
C GLY A 31 17.83 -10.72 -6.08
N HIS A 32 17.49 -9.48 -5.70
CA HIS A 32 17.33 -8.36 -6.64
C HIS A 32 18.10 -7.13 -6.18
N THR A 33 18.92 -6.58 -7.06
CA THR A 33 19.70 -5.38 -6.75
C THR A 33 18.77 -4.17 -6.51
N ALA A 34 19.04 -3.38 -5.49
CA ALA A 34 18.35 -2.10 -5.28
C ALA A 34 18.81 -1.01 -6.27
N GLY A 35 20.06 -1.10 -6.73
CA GLY A 35 20.67 -0.19 -7.69
C GLY A 35 21.08 1.17 -7.13
N ILE A 36 20.87 1.41 -5.84
CA ILE A 36 21.25 2.63 -5.11
C ILE A 36 21.47 2.33 -3.63
N GLU A 37 22.41 3.05 -3.01
CA GLU A 37 22.70 2.99 -1.58
C GLU A 37 21.46 3.37 -0.74
N HIS A 38 21.22 2.60 0.31
CA HIS A 38 20.11 2.82 1.24
C HIS A 38 20.39 2.13 2.58
N GLN A 39 19.64 2.51 3.60
CA GLN A 39 19.59 1.73 4.85
C GLN A 39 18.31 0.87 4.86
N LEU A 40 18.44 -0.35 5.36
CA LEU A 40 17.29 -1.21 5.62
C LEU A 40 16.83 -1.06 7.07
N ILE A 41 15.54 -0.83 7.26
CA ILE A 41 14.90 -0.76 8.57
C ILE A 41 13.87 -1.89 8.65
N ILE A 42 14.04 -2.77 9.62
CA ILE A 42 13.07 -3.81 9.94
C ILE A 42 12.26 -3.39 11.17
N VAL A 43 10.95 -3.30 11.03
CA VAL A 43 10.07 -3.01 12.15
C VAL A 43 9.34 -4.26 12.56
N PHE A 44 9.70 -4.82 13.69
CA PHE A 44 9.02 -5.97 14.28
C PHE A 44 7.73 -5.54 14.97
N LYS A 45 6.67 -6.28 14.70
CA LYS A 45 5.32 -5.98 15.19
C LYS A 45 4.56 -7.27 15.53
N GLY A 46 3.79 -7.24 16.63
CA GLY A 46 3.00 -8.39 17.07
C GLY A 46 3.79 -9.41 17.90
N SER A 47 4.93 -9.02 18.47
CA SER A 47 5.69 -9.82 19.44
C SER A 47 4.96 -9.90 20.79
N ASN A 48 4.13 -8.90 21.10
CA ASN A 48 3.42 -8.74 22.37
C ASN A 48 4.39 -8.78 23.58
N GLY A 49 5.58 -8.20 23.43
CA GLY A 49 6.62 -8.14 24.45
C GLY A 49 7.49 -9.40 24.57
N ASP A 50 7.19 -10.46 23.83
CA ASP A 50 7.99 -11.68 23.79
C ASP A 50 9.08 -11.58 22.71
N LEU A 51 10.26 -11.11 23.11
CA LEU A 51 11.39 -10.93 22.22
C LEU A 51 12.01 -12.24 21.71
N SER A 52 11.71 -13.38 22.34
CA SER A 52 12.20 -14.68 21.87
C SER A 52 11.64 -15.02 20.49
N LYS A 53 10.44 -14.53 20.16
CA LYS A 53 9.82 -14.68 18.83
C LYS A 53 10.61 -14.01 17.71
N LEU A 54 11.51 -13.09 18.03
CA LEU A 54 12.31 -12.36 17.04
C LEU A 54 13.59 -13.11 16.67
N ALA A 55 14.00 -14.12 17.44
CA ALA A 55 15.29 -14.80 17.27
C ALA A 55 15.46 -15.30 15.82
N GLN A 56 14.54 -16.13 15.33
CA GLN A 56 14.61 -16.70 13.98
C GLN A 56 14.67 -15.64 12.85
N PHE A 57 14.03 -14.48 13.07
CA PHE A 57 14.04 -13.38 12.10
C PHE A 57 15.42 -12.70 12.06
N ARG A 58 16.00 -12.47 13.25
CA ARG A 58 17.34 -11.88 13.40
C ARG A 58 18.43 -12.83 12.90
N ASP A 59 18.29 -14.13 13.19
CA ASP A 59 19.21 -15.17 12.72
C ASP A 59 19.27 -15.19 11.18
N LEU A 60 18.14 -15.15 10.49
CA LEU A 60 18.10 -15.09 9.03
C LEU A 60 18.81 -13.84 8.48
N LEU A 61 18.63 -12.67 9.08
CA LEU A 61 19.30 -11.43 8.66
C LEU A 61 20.83 -11.54 8.86
N ASN A 62 21.25 -12.09 10.00
CA ASN A 62 22.67 -12.30 10.33
C ASN A 62 23.32 -13.33 9.39
N ASP A 63 22.65 -14.46 9.13
CA ASP A 63 23.13 -15.51 8.22
C ASP A 63 23.32 -14.98 6.78
N LYS A 64 22.42 -14.11 6.34
CA LYS A 64 22.51 -13.41 5.05
C LYS A 64 23.46 -12.23 5.06
N LYS A 65 24.06 -11.89 6.21
CA LYS A 65 24.96 -10.72 6.41
C LYS A 65 24.32 -9.41 5.95
N ILE A 66 23.03 -9.23 6.25
CA ILE A 66 22.28 -8.03 5.91
C ILE A 66 22.47 -7.02 7.03
N GLU A 67 23.01 -5.84 6.70
CA GLU A 67 23.01 -4.70 7.62
C GLU A 67 21.60 -4.11 7.71
N PHE A 68 21.09 -3.97 8.94
CA PHE A 68 19.75 -3.41 9.18
C PHE A 68 19.70 -2.64 10.48
N GLN A 69 18.76 -1.71 10.56
CA GLN A 69 18.34 -1.06 11.79
C GLN A 69 17.02 -1.67 12.24
N GLU A 70 16.90 -1.94 13.55
CA GLU A 70 15.72 -2.57 14.13
C GLU A 70 14.88 -1.58 14.92
N TYR A 71 13.55 -1.69 14.77
CA TYR A 71 12.57 -1.08 15.67
C TYR A 71 11.53 -2.12 16.08
N ILE A 72 10.96 -1.94 17.26
CA ILE A 72 9.81 -2.70 17.76
C ILE A 72 8.67 -1.71 17.97
N PHE A 73 7.55 -1.93 17.29
CA PHE A 73 6.40 -1.04 17.36
C PHE A 73 5.08 -1.80 17.30
N GLU A 74 4.37 -1.87 18.41
CA GLU A 74 3.18 -2.71 18.59
C GLU A 74 1.85 -1.99 18.33
N LYS A 75 1.86 -0.67 18.23
CA LYS A 75 0.62 0.13 18.12
C LYS A 75 0.13 0.26 16.67
N GLY A 76 -1.19 0.39 16.50
CA GLY A 76 -1.82 0.69 15.21
C GLY A 76 -1.60 -0.35 14.11
N LEU A 77 -1.82 0.04 12.87
CA LEU A 77 -1.52 -0.76 11.67
C LEU A 77 -0.27 -0.23 10.94
N ASP A 78 -0.07 -0.65 9.69
CA ASP A 78 1.12 -0.35 8.90
C ASP A 78 1.42 1.17 8.81
N ILE A 79 0.40 1.98 8.61
CA ILE A 79 0.55 3.44 8.47
C ILE A 79 1.08 4.09 9.75
N ASP A 80 0.59 3.70 10.94
CA ASP A 80 1.12 4.20 12.21
C ASP A 80 2.59 3.81 12.40
N THR A 81 2.94 2.60 11.95
CA THR A 81 4.32 2.11 11.95
C THR A 81 5.22 2.96 11.04
N TYR A 82 4.78 3.26 9.82
CA TYR A 82 5.50 4.11 8.89
C TYR A 82 5.73 5.52 9.44
N ILE A 83 4.70 6.11 10.03
CA ILE A 83 4.79 7.44 10.64
C ILE A 83 5.71 7.43 11.86
N TYR A 84 5.64 6.38 12.68
CA TYR A 84 6.55 6.21 13.81
C TYR A 84 8.00 6.23 13.34
N VAL A 85 8.37 5.40 12.36
CA VAL A 85 9.73 5.34 11.83
C VAL A 85 10.16 6.68 11.20
N ALA A 86 9.28 7.29 10.40
CA ALA A 86 9.59 8.59 9.77
C ALA A 86 9.85 9.72 10.77
N LYS A 87 9.32 9.61 12.00
CA LYS A 87 9.62 10.55 13.09
C LYS A 87 10.97 10.26 13.75
N GLN A 88 11.40 9.00 13.82
CA GLN A 88 12.64 8.59 14.47
C GLN A 88 13.88 8.79 13.58
N VAL A 89 13.71 8.64 12.26
CA VAL A 89 14.81 8.61 11.29
C VAL A 89 14.79 9.85 10.40
N THR A 90 15.96 10.42 10.10
CA THR A 90 16.08 11.73 9.44
C THR A 90 16.44 11.67 7.95
N THR A 91 16.41 10.50 7.32
CA THR A 91 16.66 10.36 5.87
C THR A 91 15.68 11.18 5.04
N ALA A 92 16.09 11.64 3.86
CA ALA A 92 15.28 12.49 2.98
C ALA A 92 14.06 11.75 2.40
N PHE A 93 14.22 10.45 2.13
CA PHE A 93 13.22 9.62 1.48
C PHE A 93 12.95 8.33 2.27
N PHE A 94 11.69 7.93 2.28
CA PHE A 94 11.26 6.63 2.81
C PHE A 94 10.64 5.78 1.72
N PHE A 95 11.11 4.55 1.61
CA PHE A 95 10.48 3.50 0.83
C PHE A 95 9.78 2.54 1.78
N PHE A 96 8.46 2.55 1.80
CA PHE A 96 7.67 1.74 2.72
C PHE A 96 7.18 0.45 2.06
N LEU A 97 7.36 -0.66 2.78
CA LEU A 97 6.98 -2.01 2.39
C LEU A 97 6.15 -2.67 3.50
N ASN A 98 5.05 -3.29 3.14
CA ASN A 98 4.26 -4.08 4.09
C ASN A 98 4.81 -5.51 4.25
N SER A 99 4.24 -6.26 5.19
CA SER A 99 4.69 -7.62 5.55
C SER A 99 4.58 -8.65 4.44
N SER A 100 3.80 -8.42 3.41
CA SER A 100 3.61 -9.35 2.28
C SER A 100 4.35 -8.95 1.02
N SER A 101 5.17 -7.91 1.06
CA SER A 101 5.92 -7.42 -0.09
C SER A 101 6.99 -8.40 -0.54
N ILE A 102 7.06 -8.64 -1.85
CA ILE A 102 8.08 -9.46 -2.53
C ILE A 102 8.63 -8.63 -3.69
N ILE A 103 9.95 -8.51 -3.79
CA ILE A 103 10.62 -7.78 -4.86
C ILE A 103 10.72 -8.67 -6.10
N LEU A 104 10.41 -8.15 -7.27
CA LEU A 104 10.36 -8.90 -8.53
C LEU A 104 11.29 -8.37 -9.63
N ALA A 105 12.02 -7.29 -9.39
CA ALA A 105 12.84 -6.67 -10.42
C ALA A 105 14.14 -6.08 -9.86
N ASN A 106 15.22 -6.17 -10.65
CA ASN A 106 16.48 -5.48 -10.34
C ASN A 106 16.36 -3.96 -10.48
N ASP A 107 17.28 -3.27 -9.82
CA ASP A 107 17.36 -1.80 -9.77
C ASP A 107 16.05 -1.15 -9.28
N TRP A 108 15.29 -1.89 -8.47
CA TRP A 108 13.97 -1.48 -8.05
C TRP A 108 13.98 -0.12 -7.34
N LEU A 109 14.86 0.11 -6.39
CA LEU A 109 14.91 1.36 -5.63
C LEU A 109 15.45 2.53 -6.47
N LYS A 110 16.46 2.26 -7.30
CA LYS A 110 17.03 3.25 -8.23
C LYS A 110 15.97 3.78 -9.19
N LYS A 111 15.11 2.93 -9.75
CA LYS A 111 14.00 3.33 -10.64
C LYS A 111 13.04 4.31 -9.94
N PHE A 112 12.66 4.01 -8.70
CA PHE A 112 11.81 4.91 -7.90
C PHE A 112 12.52 6.23 -7.60
N HIS A 113 13.78 6.18 -7.17
CA HIS A 113 14.55 7.37 -6.81
C HIS A 113 14.77 8.32 -7.99
N GLN A 114 15.02 7.81 -9.17
CA GLN A 114 15.17 8.64 -10.36
C GLN A 114 13.91 9.47 -10.66
N LYS A 115 12.72 8.92 -10.37
CA LYS A 115 11.44 9.58 -10.63
C LYS A 115 10.98 10.52 -9.51
N ILE A 116 11.31 10.25 -8.25
CA ILE A 116 10.96 11.13 -7.14
C ILE A 116 11.69 12.47 -7.18
N SER A 117 12.81 12.55 -7.91
CA SER A 117 13.60 13.76 -8.09
C SER A 117 13.02 14.71 -9.14
N GLU A 118 12.02 14.29 -9.92
CA GLU A 118 11.33 15.15 -10.86
C GLU A 118 10.54 16.25 -10.15
N VAL A 119 10.35 17.39 -10.85
CA VAL A 119 9.67 18.57 -10.27
C VAL A 119 8.24 18.25 -9.86
N ASN A 120 7.89 18.66 -8.63
CA ASN A 120 6.56 18.48 -8.02
C ASN A 120 6.11 17.02 -7.83
N VAL A 121 7.01 16.04 -7.89
CA VAL A 121 6.69 14.66 -7.56
C VAL A 121 6.83 14.44 -6.06
N ALA A 122 5.73 13.99 -5.41
CA ALA A 122 5.71 13.69 -3.98
C ALA A 122 5.84 12.20 -3.69
N VAL A 123 5.23 11.36 -4.52
CA VAL A 123 5.15 9.91 -4.33
C VAL A 123 5.40 9.19 -5.63
N ILE A 124 6.18 8.12 -5.56
CA ILE A 124 6.24 7.06 -6.57
C ILE A 124 5.72 5.79 -5.91
N ALA A 125 4.70 5.17 -6.50
CA ALA A 125 4.12 3.93 -6.00
C ALA A 125 4.23 2.79 -7.03
N SER A 126 4.26 1.55 -6.53
CA SER A 126 4.28 0.35 -7.39
C SER A 126 2.90 0.04 -7.95
N THR A 127 1.86 0.33 -7.20
CA THR A 127 0.47 -0.02 -7.53
C THR A 127 -0.51 1.05 -7.09
N ALA A 128 -1.63 1.14 -7.80
CA ALA A 128 -2.73 2.05 -7.49
C ALA A 128 -4.07 1.43 -7.90
N SER A 129 -5.16 2.13 -7.61
CA SER A 129 -6.51 1.73 -7.97
C SER A 129 -7.43 2.94 -8.08
N TYR A 130 -8.52 2.80 -8.84
CA TYR A 130 -9.67 3.72 -8.83
C TYR A 130 -10.82 3.19 -7.98
N GLN A 131 -10.60 2.08 -7.27
CA GLN A 131 -11.65 1.47 -6.47
C GLN A 131 -12.23 2.47 -5.47
N SER A 132 -13.55 2.49 -5.38
CA SER A 132 -14.28 3.27 -4.40
C SER A 132 -14.90 2.34 -3.37
N TYR A 133 -14.53 2.55 -2.12
CA TYR A 133 -15.14 1.82 -1.02
C TYR A 133 -16.66 2.12 -0.92
N TYR A 134 -17.04 3.38 -1.14
CA TYR A 134 -18.45 3.77 -1.22
C TYR A 134 -19.20 3.00 -2.31
N SER A 135 -18.68 3.00 -3.55
CA SER A 135 -19.34 2.33 -4.67
C SER A 135 -19.41 0.82 -4.48
N THR A 136 -18.39 0.19 -3.92
CA THR A 136 -18.37 -1.25 -3.62
C THR A 136 -19.42 -1.61 -2.56
N VAL A 137 -19.48 -0.86 -1.47
CA VAL A 137 -20.47 -1.09 -0.39
C VAL A 137 -21.88 -0.82 -0.89
N PHE A 138 -22.09 0.23 -1.68
CA PHE A 138 -23.39 0.56 -2.28
C PHE A 138 -23.87 -0.57 -3.19
N SER A 139 -23.06 -0.99 -4.15
CA SER A 139 -23.41 -2.04 -5.11
C SER A 139 -23.70 -3.39 -4.41
N ASN A 140 -22.85 -3.80 -3.47
CA ASN A 140 -23.03 -5.05 -2.75
C ASN A 140 -24.28 -5.03 -1.85
N ASN A 141 -24.56 -3.91 -1.17
CA ASN A 141 -25.74 -3.81 -0.31
C ASN A 141 -27.02 -3.70 -1.12
N THR A 142 -27.04 -2.94 -2.21
CA THR A 142 -28.22 -2.82 -3.07
C THR A 142 -28.61 -4.19 -3.64
N PHE A 143 -27.64 -5.00 -4.06
CA PHE A 143 -27.89 -6.35 -4.58
C PHE A 143 -28.45 -7.30 -3.51
N LYS A 144 -27.89 -7.31 -2.30
CA LYS A 144 -28.40 -8.12 -1.18
C LYS A 144 -29.82 -7.70 -0.78
N TRP A 145 -30.10 -6.40 -0.77
CA TRP A 145 -31.41 -5.89 -0.42
C TRP A 145 -32.49 -6.25 -1.43
N GLN A 146 -32.18 -6.28 -2.72
CA GLN A 146 -33.10 -6.74 -3.76
C GLN A 146 -33.46 -8.23 -3.61
N GLN A 147 -32.53 -9.03 -3.05
CA GLN A 147 -32.76 -10.47 -2.81
C GLN A 147 -33.48 -10.77 -1.49
N GLU A 148 -33.24 -9.99 -0.43
CA GLU A 148 -33.72 -10.28 0.93
C GLU A 148 -35.03 -9.58 1.28
N LEU A 149 -35.43 -8.53 0.57
CA LEU A 149 -36.59 -7.72 0.92
C LEU A 149 -37.72 -7.89 -0.10
N GLY A 150 -38.62 -8.82 0.20
CA GLY A 150 -40.02 -8.59 -0.15
C GLY A 150 -40.45 -7.22 0.40
N PHE A 151 -41.10 -6.42 -0.42
CA PHE A 151 -41.31 -4.98 -0.31
C PHE A 151 -42.02 -4.45 0.98
N SER A 152 -42.33 -5.25 2.00
CA SER A 152 -43.33 -4.84 3.00
C SER A 152 -42.88 -4.65 4.47
N HIS A 153 -41.69 -4.98 4.91
CA HIS A 153 -41.53 -5.07 6.38
C HIS A 153 -40.36 -4.35 7.08
N ASN A 154 -39.63 -3.40 6.47
CA ASN A 154 -38.52 -2.81 7.24
C ASN A 154 -38.15 -1.35 6.99
N TYR A 155 -39.05 -0.39 7.23
CA TYR A 155 -38.76 1.05 7.23
C TYR A 155 -37.54 1.43 8.09
N LYS A 156 -37.36 0.81 9.27
CA LYS A 156 -36.21 1.05 10.14
C LYS A 156 -34.87 0.62 9.49
N LYS A 157 -34.84 -0.54 8.85
CA LYS A 157 -33.67 -1.02 8.13
C LYS A 157 -33.38 -0.17 6.89
N TYR A 158 -34.40 0.24 6.16
CA TYR A 158 -34.28 1.14 5.01
C TYR A 158 -33.68 2.50 5.44
N LYS A 159 -34.21 3.10 6.52
CA LYS A 159 -33.70 4.36 7.07
C LYS A 159 -32.24 4.25 7.52
N LEU A 160 -31.87 3.13 8.15
CA LEU A 160 -30.49 2.86 8.55
C LEU A 160 -29.58 2.70 7.31
N PHE A 161 -30.05 2.00 6.28
CA PHE A 161 -29.34 1.83 5.01
C PHE A 161 -29.08 3.18 4.31
N ILE A 162 -30.10 4.00 4.14
CA ILE A 162 -29.97 5.35 3.56
C ILE A 162 -28.96 6.18 4.38
N LYS A 163 -29.10 6.19 5.72
CA LYS A 163 -28.16 6.89 6.59
C LYS A 163 -26.73 6.38 6.43
N THR A 164 -26.54 5.07 6.30
CA THR A 164 -25.23 4.46 6.09
C THR A 164 -24.65 4.87 4.74
N ILE A 165 -25.43 4.86 3.67
CA ILE A 165 -24.99 5.31 2.32
C ILE A 165 -24.56 6.76 2.35
N PHE A 166 -25.36 7.66 2.94
CA PHE A 166 -24.97 9.06 3.07
C PHE A 166 -23.69 9.22 3.85
N TYR A 167 -23.55 8.54 5.00
CA TYR A 167 -22.33 8.56 5.80
C TYR A 167 -21.09 8.12 4.99
N TRP A 168 -21.19 7.00 4.25
CA TRP A 168 -20.10 6.53 3.41
C TRP A 168 -19.76 7.50 2.27
N ARG A 169 -20.76 8.18 1.72
CA ARG A 169 -20.60 9.22 0.69
C ARG A 169 -19.81 10.43 1.19
N PHE A 170 -19.92 10.76 2.46
CA PHE A 170 -19.11 11.81 3.09
C PHE A 170 -17.66 11.40 3.29
N LEU A 171 -17.41 10.13 3.54
CA LEU A 171 -16.07 9.61 3.84
C LEU A 171 -15.28 9.24 2.59
N PHE A 172 -15.93 8.73 1.55
CA PHE A 172 -15.31 8.27 0.32
C PHE A 172 -15.94 8.94 -0.91
N LYS A 173 -15.12 9.13 -1.96
CA LYS A 173 -15.62 9.55 -3.27
C LYS A 173 -16.28 8.35 -3.97
N PRO A 174 -17.26 8.55 -4.87
CA PRO A 174 -17.70 7.49 -5.75
C PRO A 174 -16.58 7.11 -6.73
N PHE A 175 -16.78 5.98 -7.40
CA PHE A 175 -15.92 5.57 -8.52
C PHE A 175 -16.00 6.61 -9.68
N PRO A 176 -14.87 6.95 -10.33
CA PRO A 176 -13.51 6.54 -9.98
C PRO A 176 -12.97 7.32 -8.78
N ASN A 177 -12.30 6.60 -7.87
CA ASN A 177 -11.66 7.19 -6.69
C ASN A 177 -10.15 6.89 -6.70
N PRO A 178 -9.36 7.65 -7.47
CA PRO A 178 -7.93 7.37 -7.62
C PRO A 178 -7.18 7.47 -6.30
N HIS A 179 -6.38 6.45 -6.04
CA HIS A 179 -5.46 6.41 -4.90
C HIS A 179 -4.33 5.42 -5.19
N PHE A 180 -3.12 5.70 -4.71
CA PHE A 180 -2.06 4.70 -4.71
C PHE A 180 -2.22 3.78 -3.48
N ARG A 181 -1.77 2.55 -3.63
CA ARG A 181 -1.79 1.57 -2.54
C ARG A 181 -0.55 1.75 -1.67
N THR A 182 -0.73 1.66 -0.36
CA THR A 182 0.31 1.92 0.63
C THR A 182 1.17 0.68 0.96
N ASN A 183 1.28 -0.26 0.02
CA ASN A 183 2.04 -1.50 0.18
C ASN A 183 3.51 -1.42 -0.24
N ALA A 184 3.83 -0.59 -1.26
CA ALA A 184 5.18 -0.35 -1.76
C ALA A 184 5.24 1.03 -2.44
N PHE A 185 5.80 2.03 -1.74
CA PHE A 185 5.87 3.40 -2.25
C PHE A 185 7.04 4.19 -1.67
N LEU A 186 7.61 5.07 -2.49
CA LEU A 186 8.64 6.03 -2.10
C LEU A 186 8.01 7.41 -1.91
N ILE A 187 8.34 8.08 -0.81
CA ILE A 187 7.86 9.42 -0.47
C ILE A 187 8.94 10.27 0.18
N LYS A 188 8.89 11.59 -0.03
CA LYS A 188 9.73 12.56 0.70
C LYS A 188 9.29 12.61 2.17
N ARG A 189 10.24 12.46 3.11
CA ARG A 189 9.96 12.48 4.55
C ARG A 189 9.18 13.72 4.98
N GLU A 190 9.61 14.90 4.54
CA GLU A 190 8.97 16.16 4.91
C GLU A 190 7.50 16.25 4.49
N LEU A 191 7.15 15.69 3.33
CA LEU A 191 5.78 15.64 2.84
C LEU A 191 4.96 14.61 3.63
N PHE A 192 5.55 13.44 3.89
CA PHE A 192 4.86 12.39 4.64
C PHE A 192 4.49 12.83 6.05
N LEU A 193 5.40 13.53 6.75
CA LEU A 193 5.14 14.04 8.10
C LEU A 193 4.16 15.21 8.16
N LYS A 194 3.91 15.90 7.03
CA LYS A 194 2.91 16.97 6.91
C LYS A 194 1.49 16.45 6.62
N ILE A 195 1.34 15.17 6.29
CA ILE A 195 0.02 14.58 6.04
C ILE A 195 -0.80 14.62 7.33
N ASN A 196 -1.98 15.22 7.23
CA ASN A 196 -2.95 15.18 8.33
C ASN A 196 -3.62 13.81 8.35
N TYR A 197 -3.37 13.03 9.40
CA TYR A 197 -3.93 11.70 9.55
C TYR A 197 -4.50 11.50 10.95
N ARG A 198 -5.44 10.57 11.05
CA ARG A 198 -5.93 10.04 12.34
C ARG A 198 -5.25 8.70 12.60
N PRO A 199 -5.06 8.29 13.86
CA PRO A 199 -4.49 6.99 14.19
C PRO A 199 -5.18 5.85 13.42
N VAL A 200 -4.37 4.99 12.82
CA VAL A 200 -4.87 3.92 11.94
C VAL A 200 -4.95 2.61 12.73
N ILE A 201 -6.02 2.49 13.51
CA ILE A 201 -6.21 1.42 14.50
C ILE A 201 -6.94 0.18 13.95
N ASN A 202 -7.55 0.28 12.77
CA ASN A 202 -8.29 -0.81 12.13
C ASN A 202 -8.34 -0.62 10.61
N LYS A 203 -8.84 -1.63 9.90
CA LYS A 203 -8.93 -1.61 8.43
C LYS A 203 -9.76 -0.45 7.88
N PHE A 204 -10.80 -0.01 8.59
CA PHE A 204 -11.61 1.10 8.15
C PHE A 204 -10.82 2.42 8.16
N THR A 205 -10.08 2.69 9.25
CA THR A 205 -9.23 3.88 9.35
C THR A 205 -8.05 3.82 8.36
N ALA A 206 -7.55 2.62 8.02
CA ALA A 206 -6.57 2.43 6.96
C ALA A 206 -7.16 2.80 5.58
N TYR A 207 -8.38 2.38 5.27
CA TYR A 207 -9.07 2.77 4.03
C TYR A 207 -9.34 4.28 3.96
N LEU A 208 -9.65 4.94 5.09
CA LEU A 208 -9.79 6.40 5.12
C LEU A 208 -8.47 7.11 4.81
N PHE A 209 -7.36 6.62 5.34
CA PHE A 209 -6.04 7.17 5.06
C PHE A 209 -5.65 6.99 3.58
N GLU A 210 -5.90 5.81 3.02
CA GLU A 210 -5.49 5.44 1.66
C GLU A 210 -6.41 6.03 0.59
N SER A 211 -7.72 5.92 0.74
CA SER A 211 -8.71 6.22 -0.30
C SER A 211 -9.89 7.10 0.14
N GLY A 212 -9.89 7.61 1.38
CA GLY A 212 -10.90 8.53 1.88
C GLY A 212 -10.83 9.90 1.17
N ARG A 213 -11.86 10.76 1.41
CA ARG A 213 -11.88 12.12 0.84
C ARG A 213 -10.72 12.99 1.29
N ASN A 214 -10.16 12.73 2.47
CA ASN A 214 -8.95 13.37 3.00
C ASN A 214 -7.76 12.40 3.03
N SER A 215 -7.69 11.48 2.08
CA SER A 215 -6.59 10.52 1.96
C SER A 215 -5.26 11.21 1.68
N ILE A 216 -4.16 10.49 1.92
CA ILE A 216 -2.82 10.96 1.55
C ILE A 216 -2.75 11.39 0.08
N TYR A 217 -3.37 10.63 -0.85
CA TYR A 217 -3.46 11.01 -2.25
C TYR A 217 -4.16 12.36 -2.44
N CYS A 218 -5.32 12.56 -1.82
CA CYS A 218 -6.09 13.79 -1.96
C CYS A 218 -5.34 15.00 -1.39
N GLN A 219 -4.71 14.87 -0.22
CA GLN A 219 -3.95 15.95 0.40
C GLN A 219 -2.77 16.39 -0.45
N LEU A 220 -1.99 15.44 -1.00
CA LEU A 220 -0.86 15.75 -1.87
C LEU A 220 -1.31 16.38 -3.20
N LYS A 221 -2.40 15.89 -3.79
CA LYS A 221 -2.98 16.48 -5.03
C LYS A 221 -3.49 17.90 -4.81
N GLN A 222 -4.12 18.20 -3.68
CA GLN A 222 -4.57 19.56 -3.34
C GLN A 222 -3.42 20.55 -3.19
N GLN A 223 -2.24 20.07 -2.79
CA GLN A 223 -1.02 20.86 -2.70
C GLN A 223 -0.27 20.98 -4.05
N GLY A 224 -0.83 20.47 -5.16
CA GLY A 224 -0.25 20.55 -6.49
C GLY A 224 0.80 19.48 -6.81
N TYR A 225 1.01 18.51 -5.93
CA TYR A 225 2.00 17.46 -6.18
C TYR A 225 1.51 16.40 -7.16
N LYS A 226 2.47 15.80 -7.87
CA LYS A 226 2.29 14.61 -8.70
C LYS A 226 2.49 13.35 -7.89
N ILE A 227 1.67 12.36 -8.15
CA ILE A 227 1.81 10.98 -7.69
C ILE A 227 1.92 10.12 -8.94
N LEU A 228 3.01 9.38 -9.08
CA LEU A 228 3.27 8.55 -10.24
C LEU A 228 3.27 7.08 -9.87
N LEU A 229 2.84 6.23 -10.79
CA LEU A 229 3.16 4.80 -10.77
C LEU A 229 4.41 4.55 -11.59
N ILE A 230 5.11 3.48 -11.26
CA ILE A 230 6.27 3.01 -12.01
C ILE A 230 6.14 1.53 -12.30
N ASP A 231 6.54 1.12 -13.51
CA ASP A 231 6.63 -0.27 -13.92
C ASP A 231 8.04 -0.84 -13.76
N LYS A 232 8.19 -2.16 -13.97
CA LYS A 232 9.47 -2.86 -13.84
C LYS A 232 10.59 -2.35 -14.77
N PHE A 233 10.24 -1.60 -15.82
CA PHE A 233 11.19 -1.01 -16.74
C PHE A 233 11.63 0.41 -16.33
N GLY A 234 11.01 0.96 -15.26
CA GLY A 234 11.29 2.31 -14.78
C GLY A 234 10.49 3.41 -15.51
N LYS A 235 9.51 3.04 -16.35
CA LYS A 235 8.59 3.98 -16.95
C LYS A 235 7.58 4.47 -15.92
N SER A 236 7.40 5.78 -15.84
CA SER A 236 6.43 6.41 -14.95
C SER A 236 5.12 6.75 -15.66
N PHE A 237 4.02 6.71 -14.90
CA PHE A 237 2.67 6.93 -15.40
C PHE A 237 1.93 7.91 -14.49
N GLU A 238 1.32 8.93 -15.08
CA GLU A 238 0.39 9.82 -14.40
C GLU A 238 -0.99 9.13 -14.21
N TYR A 239 -1.80 9.74 -13.40
CA TYR A 239 -3.06 9.14 -12.93
C TYR A 239 -3.98 8.65 -14.08
N SER A 240 -4.08 9.37 -15.20
CA SER A 240 -4.90 8.98 -16.35
C SER A 240 -4.44 7.67 -17.04
N ASP A 241 -3.18 7.32 -16.87
CA ASP A 241 -2.54 6.17 -17.51
C ASP A 241 -2.26 5.00 -16.55
N TRP A 242 -2.66 5.11 -15.29
CA TRP A 242 -2.45 4.02 -14.30
C TRP A 242 -2.97 2.65 -14.75
N PRO A 243 -4.14 2.51 -15.37
CA PRO A 243 -4.59 1.21 -15.88
C PRO A 243 -3.63 0.59 -16.92
N LYS A 244 -2.93 1.43 -17.69
CA LYS A 244 -1.98 0.99 -18.74
C LYS A 244 -0.66 0.44 -18.18
N THR A 245 -0.43 0.55 -16.87
CA THR A 245 0.80 0.03 -16.23
C THR A 245 0.88 -1.49 -16.23
N ASN A 246 -0.24 -2.19 -16.23
CA ASN A 246 -0.32 -3.63 -16.03
C ASN A 246 0.34 -4.11 -14.73
N THR A 247 0.21 -3.30 -13.66
CA THR A 247 0.84 -3.59 -12.36
C THR A 247 -0.15 -4.06 -11.29
N PHE A 248 -1.44 -3.72 -11.40
CA PHE A 248 -2.43 -4.10 -10.39
C PHE A 248 -3.75 -4.49 -11.02
N TRP A 249 -4.17 -5.72 -10.78
CA TRP A 249 -5.44 -6.31 -11.24
C TRP A 249 -5.78 -6.00 -12.71
N MET A 250 -4.78 -6.02 -13.55
CA MET A 250 -4.87 -5.77 -14.99
C MET A 250 -4.00 -6.78 -15.75
N ASN A 251 -4.55 -7.37 -16.80
CA ASN A 251 -3.90 -8.37 -17.65
C ASN A 251 -3.26 -9.51 -16.81
N GLN A 252 -1.96 -9.76 -16.93
CA GLN A 252 -1.23 -10.74 -16.12
C GLN A 252 -0.35 -10.06 -15.03
N GLN A 253 -0.54 -8.75 -14.79
CA GLN A 253 0.30 -7.94 -13.90
C GLN A 253 1.80 -8.06 -14.25
N GLU A 254 2.10 -8.24 -15.53
CA GLU A 254 3.44 -8.57 -16.03
C GLU A 254 4.50 -7.49 -15.77
N ASN A 255 4.08 -6.29 -15.41
CA ASN A 255 4.97 -5.14 -15.17
C ASN A 255 5.19 -4.81 -13.69
N LEU A 256 4.77 -5.72 -12.77
CA LEU A 256 5.01 -5.54 -11.33
C LEU A 256 6.49 -5.45 -10.98
N ILE A 257 6.83 -4.54 -10.07
CA ILE A 257 8.12 -4.48 -9.36
C ILE A 257 7.98 -5.16 -7.99
N PHE A 258 6.84 -5.03 -7.35
CA PHE A 258 6.54 -5.61 -6.04
C PHE A 258 5.25 -6.39 -6.10
N ALA A 259 5.30 -7.66 -5.70
CA ALA A 259 4.10 -8.43 -5.39
C ALA A 259 3.70 -8.24 -3.93
N ASP A 260 2.44 -8.47 -3.65
CA ASP A 260 1.87 -8.55 -2.32
C ASP A 260 0.70 -9.57 -2.29
N ASN A 261 0.03 -9.72 -1.15
CA ASN A 261 -1.10 -10.63 -1.00
C ASN A 261 -2.24 -10.36 -2.00
N GLN A 262 -2.49 -9.09 -2.40
CA GLN A 262 -3.55 -8.74 -3.33
C GLN A 262 -3.18 -9.05 -4.78
N THR A 263 -1.93 -8.80 -5.16
CA THR A 263 -1.44 -9.16 -6.49
C THR A 263 -1.33 -10.67 -6.66
N LEU A 264 -0.92 -11.39 -5.61
CA LEU A 264 -0.92 -12.87 -5.61
C LEU A 264 -2.33 -13.44 -5.64
N LEU A 265 -3.29 -12.84 -4.93
CA LEU A 265 -4.71 -13.19 -5.03
C LEU A 265 -5.17 -13.13 -6.49
N PHE A 266 -4.91 -12.02 -7.17
CA PHE A 266 -5.29 -11.85 -8.58
C PHE A 266 -4.61 -12.89 -9.49
N THR A 267 -3.32 -13.12 -9.31
CA THR A 267 -2.57 -14.12 -10.11
C THR A 267 -3.20 -15.50 -10.02
N ASN A 268 -3.63 -15.90 -8.82
CA ASN A 268 -4.19 -17.22 -8.53
C ASN A 268 -5.72 -17.32 -8.74
N SER A 269 -6.38 -16.22 -9.10
CA SER A 269 -7.81 -16.18 -9.32
C SER A 269 -8.21 -16.77 -10.68
N THR A 270 -9.43 -17.27 -10.78
CA THR A 270 -10.04 -17.71 -12.04
C THR A 270 -10.23 -16.54 -13.01
N PRO A 271 -10.39 -16.79 -14.32
CA PRO A 271 -10.64 -15.71 -15.30
C PRO A 271 -11.85 -14.83 -14.96
N ALA A 272 -12.94 -15.43 -14.43
CA ALA A 272 -14.12 -14.69 -14.02
C ALA A 272 -13.86 -13.77 -12.81
N GLU A 273 -13.09 -14.24 -11.84
CA GLU A 273 -12.67 -13.44 -10.67
C GLU A 273 -11.71 -12.33 -11.09
N LYS A 274 -10.74 -12.61 -11.95
CA LYS A 274 -9.83 -11.60 -12.52
C LYS A 274 -10.62 -10.48 -13.20
N LYS A 275 -11.61 -10.80 -14.04
CA LYS A 275 -12.48 -9.79 -14.67
C LYS A 275 -13.21 -8.95 -13.63
N LYS A 276 -13.73 -9.56 -12.55
CA LYS A 276 -14.39 -8.84 -11.46
C LYS A 276 -13.42 -7.91 -10.72
N LEU A 277 -12.21 -8.36 -10.39
CA LEU A 277 -11.19 -7.58 -9.70
C LEU A 277 -10.70 -6.42 -10.58
N THR A 278 -10.45 -6.65 -11.87
CA THR A 278 -10.12 -5.60 -12.84
C THR A 278 -11.20 -4.52 -12.89
N ARG A 279 -12.46 -4.93 -12.97
CA ARG A 279 -13.60 -4.00 -12.95
C ARG A 279 -13.68 -3.19 -11.64
N LEU A 280 -13.39 -3.80 -10.50
CA LEU A 280 -13.35 -3.11 -9.22
C LEU A 280 -12.25 -2.05 -9.17
N ALA A 281 -11.06 -2.39 -9.65
CA ALA A 281 -9.91 -1.50 -9.61
C ALA A 281 -10.00 -0.37 -10.64
N TRP A 282 -10.45 -0.66 -11.86
CA TRP A 282 -10.27 0.24 -13.00
C TRP A 282 -11.57 0.62 -13.72
N GLY A 283 -12.69 -0.04 -13.42
CA GLY A 283 -13.94 0.09 -14.16
C GLY A 283 -14.02 -0.86 -15.36
N THR A 284 -15.01 -0.65 -16.22
CA THR A 284 -15.09 -1.37 -17.49
C THR A 284 -14.09 -0.78 -18.47
N HIS A 285 -13.08 -1.56 -18.84
CA HIS A 285 -12.34 -1.36 -20.09
C HIS A 285 -12.96 -2.35 -21.10
N GLU A 286 -13.86 -1.87 -21.91
CA GLU A 286 -14.18 -2.49 -23.18
C GLU A 286 -13.10 -2.14 -24.21
#